data_7e6672dcca52aa8c6353c583e50b76b4
#
_entry.id   7e6672dcca52aa8c6353c583e50b76b4
#
_cell.length_a   1.000
_cell.length_b   1.000
_cell.length_c   1.000
_cell.angle_alpha   90.00
_cell.angle_beta   90.00
_cell.angle_gamma   90.00
#
_symmetry.space_group_name_H-M   'P 1'
#
loop_
_entity.id
_entity.type
_entity.pdbx_description
1 polymer ?
#
loop_
_entity_poly.entity_id
_entity_poly.type
_entity_poly.pdbx_seq_one_letter_code
_entity_poly.pdbx_strand_id
1 'polypeptide(L)'
;MCIRDSFSPGRTDATQEQTDVESFAVLEPVADGFRNYQQKGRQLAAEHLLVDKAFMLTLSAPETAALVGGMRVLDTNVGPAKYGVFTDRPGTLSNDFFVNLLDMSTEWKPVNETEDAFEGRDRATGELRWTGSRVDLVFGSNSELRAIAEVYGADDAGEKFVNDFAAAWGKVMNLDRFDLD
;
A
#
# COMPACT_ATOMS: atom_id res chain seq x y z
N MET A 1 -20.47 13.40 2.39
CA MET A 1 -19.43 14.15 3.13
C MET A 1 -18.41 14.64 2.11
N CYS A 2 -18.21 15.94 2.01
CA CYS A 2 -17.31 16.48 1.00
C CYS A 2 -15.85 16.26 1.45
N ILE A 3 -15.04 15.60 0.65
CA ILE A 3 -13.59 15.43 0.89
C ILE A 3 -12.87 16.77 1.16
N ARG A 4 -13.48 17.89 0.77
CA ARG A 4 -12.97 19.23 1.03
C ARG A 4 -12.93 19.61 2.51
N ASP A 5 -13.73 19.00 3.36
CA ASP A 5 -13.84 19.38 4.77
C ASP A 5 -12.68 18.84 5.63
N SER A 6 -11.87 17.90 5.07
CA SER A 6 -10.68 17.33 5.74
C SER A 6 -9.35 17.80 5.14
N PHE A 7 -9.38 18.74 4.18
CA PHE A 7 -8.16 19.22 3.56
C PHE A 7 -7.49 20.30 4.43
N SER A 8 -6.30 20.01 4.93
CA SER A 8 -5.46 20.93 5.69
C SER A 8 -4.28 21.39 4.83
N PRO A 9 -4.34 22.57 4.20
CA PRO A 9 -3.24 23.10 3.39
C PRO A 9 -2.10 23.61 4.27
N GLY A 10 -0.97 23.91 3.66
CA GLY A 10 0.10 24.68 4.30
C GLY A 10 1.36 23.93 4.58
N ARG A 11 1.52 22.68 4.11
CA ARG A 11 2.83 22.03 4.09
C ARG A 11 3.63 22.57 2.91
N THR A 12 4.86 22.97 3.15
CA THR A 12 5.83 23.38 2.14
C THR A 12 7.09 22.52 2.25
N ASP A 13 7.79 22.35 1.15
CA ASP A 13 9.08 21.68 1.18
C ASP A 13 10.11 22.55 1.91
N ALA A 14 11.13 21.90 2.50
CA ALA A 14 12.27 22.59 3.07
C ALA A 14 13.06 23.34 1.99
N THR A 15 13.60 24.52 2.33
CA THR A 15 14.55 25.22 1.45
C THR A 15 15.90 24.49 1.43
N GLN A 16 16.72 24.79 0.41
CA GLN A 16 18.08 24.24 0.33
C GLN A 16 18.93 24.60 1.56
N GLU A 17 18.74 25.79 2.15
CA GLU A 17 19.46 26.22 3.35
C GLU A 17 19.04 25.46 4.60
N GLN A 18 17.86 24.86 4.60
CA GLN A 18 17.33 24.05 5.70
C GLN A 18 17.68 22.56 5.53
N THR A 19 18.39 22.19 4.45
CA THR A 19 18.68 20.81 4.09
C THR A 19 20.18 20.57 4.06
N ASP A 20 20.70 19.74 4.96
CA ASP A 20 22.10 19.28 4.94
C ASP A 20 22.21 17.99 4.11
N VAL A 21 22.28 18.15 2.79
CA VAL A 21 22.31 17.04 1.84
C VAL A 21 23.55 16.15 2.01
N GLU A 22 24.70 16.74 2.26
CA GLU A 22 25.98 16.00 2.35
C GLU A 22 26.01 15.08 3.56
N SER A 23 25.62 15.58 4.72
CA SER A 23 25.64 14.80 5.97
C SER A 23 24.63 13.65 5.98
N PHE A 24 23.49 13.81 5.30
CA PHE A 24 22.41 12.82 5.29
C PHE A 24 22.33 11.99 4.02
N ALA A 25 23.22 12.18 3.05
CA ALA A 25 23.23 11.44 1.79
C ALA A 25 23.27 9.93 1.95
N VAL A 26 23.96 9.44 2.99
CA VAL A 26 24.06 8.00 3.31
C VAL A 26 22.71 7.40 3.77
N LEU A 27 21.80 8.25 4.24
CA LEU A 27 20.47 7.85 4.71
C LEU A 27 19.39 8.10 3.65
N GLU A 28 19.78 8.66 2.49
CA GLU A 28 18.82 8.97 1.43
C GLU A 28 18.03 7.74 1.02
N PRO A 29 16.69 7.81 1.00
CA PRO A 29 15.88 6.69 0.60
C PRO A 29 16.11 6.28 -0.85
N VAL A 30 16.35 5.02 -1.10
CA VAL A 30 16.40 4.46 -2.45
C VAL A 30 14.98 4.16 -2.95
N ALA A 31 14.72 4.43 -4.22
CA ALA A 31 13.43 4.15 -4.84
C ALA A 31 13.29 2.65 -5.15
N ASP A 32 13.22 1.83 -4.11
CA ASP A 32 13.04 0.37 -4.16
C ASP A 32 11.66 -0.11 -3.70
N GLY A 33 10.75 0.84 -3.41
CA GLY A 33 9.44 0.58 -2.84
C GLY A 33 9.43 0.44 -1.32
N PHE A 34 10.58 0.27 -0.66
CA PHE A 34 10.72 0.11 0.80
C PHE A 34 11.65 1.15 1.43
N ARG A 35 12.14 2.09 0.67
CA ARG A 35 12.96 3.21 1.15
C ARG A 35 14.09 2.77 2.08
N ASN A 36 15.03 1.98 1.58
CA ASN A 36 16.19 1.44 2.32
C ASN A 36 15.88 0.34 3.35
N TYR A 37 14.65 -0.07 3.53
CA TYR A 37 14.36 -1.13 4.50
C TYR A 37 14.77 -2.52 4.00
N GLN A 38 14.69 -2.79 2.70
CA GLN A 38 15.19 -4.01 2.07
C GLN A 38 16.56 -3.79 1.41
N GLN A 39 17.60 -3.70 2.20
CA GLN A 39 18.98 -3.62 1.70
C GLN A 39 19.62 -5.01 1.64
N LYS A 40 20.65 -5.18 0.77
CA LYS A 40 21.47 -6.40 0.75
C LYS A 40 21.96 -6.73 2.16
N GLY A 41 21.65 -7.94 2.63
CA GLY A 41 22.02 -8.45 3.95
C GLY A 41 21.01 -8.18 5.07
N ARG A 42 19.91 -7.48 4.82
CA ARG A 42 18.76 -7.38 5.75
C ARG A 42 17.66 -8.31 5.27
N GLN A 43 17.48 -9.42 5.98
CA GLN A 43 16.51 -10.46 5.62
C GLN A 43 15.19 -10.35 6.43
N LEU A 44 14.68 -9.14 6.62
CA LEU A 44 13.36 -8.99 7.19
C LEU A 44 12.32 -9.18 6.07
N ALA A 45 11.34 -10.03 6.31
CA ALA A 45 10.24 -10.22 5.39
C ALA A 45 9.44 -8.91 5.21
N ALA A 46 9.00 -8.63 3.98
CA ALA A 46 8.34 -7.37 3.63
C ALA A 46 7.07 -7.12 4.45
N GLU A 47 6.34 -8.16 4.81
CA GLU A 47 5.16 -8.08 5.67
C GLU A 47 5.49 -7.62 7.11
N HIS A 48 6.67 -7.95 7.64
CA HIS A 48 7.11 -7.42 8.94
C HIS A 48 7.45 -5.93 8.85
N LEU A 49 8.08 -5.51 7.74
CA LEU A 49 8.35 -4.10 7.49
C LEU A 49 7.06 -3.27 7.33
N LEU A 50 6.00 -3.88 6.75
CA LEU A 50 4.68 -3.27 6.69
C LEU A 50 4.11 -3.00 8.10
N VAL A 51 4.20 -3.99 8.99
CA VAL A 51 3.73 -3.86 10.39
C VAL A 51 4.52 -2.79 11.12
N ASP A 52 5.84 -2.79 11.01
CA ASP A 52 6.70 -1.75 11.61
C ASP A 52 6.32 -0.35 11.09
N LYS A 53 6.11 -0.23 9.79
CA LYS A 53 5.71 1.05 9.18
C LYS A 53 4.34 1.51 9.67
N ALA A 54 3.37 0.61 9.75
CA ALA A 54 2.04 0.89 10.29
C ALA A 54 2.13 1.38 11.74
N PHE A 55 2.94 0.71 12.57
CA PHE A 55 3.17 1.10 13.95
C PHE A 55 3.80 2.49 14.06
N MET A 56 4.85 2.78 13.30
CA MET A 56 5.50 4.09 13.27
C MET A 56 4.55 5.21 12.84
N LEU A 57 3.60 4.92 11.96
CA LEU A 57 2.58 5.85 11.49
C LEU A 57 1.32 5.84 12.37
N THR A 58 1.34 5.13 13.49
CA THR A 58 0.19 4.98 14.41
C THR A 58 -1.09 4.49 13.73
N LEU A 59 -0.94 3.70 12.67
CA LEU A 59 -2.06 3.16 11.90
C LEU A 59 -2.60 1.90 12.55
N SER A 60 -3.92 1.80 12.60
CA SER A 60 -4.62 0.54 12.87
C SER A 60 -4.55 -0.40 11.65
N ALA A 61 -4.88 -1.68 11.85
CA ALA A 61 -4.90 -2.65 10.76
C ALA A 61 -5.89 -2.26 9.64
N PRO A 62 -7.13 -1.79 9.90
CA PRO A 62 -8.01 -1.28 8.85
C PRO A 62 -7.45 -0.06 8.10
N GLU A 63 -6.85 0.92 8.81
CA GLU A 63 -6.23 2.08 8.16
C GLU A 63 -5.07 1.67 7.26
N THR A 64 -4.24 0.73 7.71
CA THR A 64 -3.14 0.18 6.92
C THR A 64 -3.66 -0.54 5.66
N ALA A 65 -4.70 -1.36 5.80
CA ALA A 65 -5.33 -2.05 4.69
C ALA A 65 -5.91 -1.05 3.66
N ALA A 66 -6.66 -0.05 4.13
CA ALA A 66 -7.23 0.97 3.27
C ALA A 66 -6.15 1.73 2.49
N LEU A 67 -5.05 2.13 3.16
CA LEU A 67 -3.94 2.83 2.52
C LEU A 67 -3.23 1.96 1.47
N VAL A 68 -2.89 0.72 1.80
CA VAL A 68 -2.23 -0.17 0.84
C VAL A 68 -3.13 -0.42 -0.36
N GLY A 69 -4.38 -0.83 -0.15
CA GLY A 69 -5.32 -1.10 -1.23
C GLY A 69 -5.56 0.12 -2.12
N GLY A 70 -5.74 1.30 -1.52
CA GLY A 70 -5.98 2.54 -2.26
C GLY A 70 -4.77 3.00 -3.07
N MET A 71 -3.56 2.99 -2.48
CA MET A 71 -2.33 3.32 -3.21
C MET A 71 -2.09 2.36 -4.38
N ARG A 72 -2.42 1.08 -4.22
CA ARG A 72 -2.28 0.08 -5.29
C ARG A 72 -3.22 0.36 -6.47
N VAL A 73 -4.50 0.57 -6.24
CA VAL A 73 -5.44 0.88 -7.33
C VAL A 73 -5.19 2.24 -7.96
N LEU A 74 -4.60 3.19 -7.23
CA LEU A 74 -4.14 4.47 -7.76
C LEU A 74 -2.83 4.35 -8.56
N ASP A 75 -2.20 3.17 -8.59
CA ASP A 75 -0.94 2.91 -9.31
C ASP A 75 0.20 3.84 -8.89
N THR A 76 0.32 4.08 -7.59
CA THR A 76 1.35 4.96 -7.01
C THR A 76 2.67 4.24 -6.73
N ASN A 77 2.95 3.16 -7.44
CA ASN A 77 4.17 2.39 -7.32
C ASN A 77 5.40 3.18 -7.78
N VAL A 78 6.56 2.84 -7.25
CA VAL A 78 7.84 3.39 -7.70
C VAL A 78 8.20 2.78 -9.05
N GLY A 79 8.47 3.63 -10.03
CA GLY A 79 8.87 3.20 -11.38
C GLY A 79 7.78 2.45 -12.15
N PRO A 80 8.15 1.57 -13.08
CA PRO A 80 7.20 0.88 -13.95
C PRO A 80 6.56 -0.38 -13.30
N ALA A 81 6.89 -0.67 -12.04
CA ALA A 81 6.42 -1.89 -11.38
C ALA A 81 4.90 -1.85 -11.14
N LYS A 82 4.23 -2.95 -11.45
CA LYS A 82 2.77 -3.10 -11.31
C LYS A 82 2.37 -4.07 -10.19
N TYR A 83 3.25 -4.32 -9.24
CA TYR A 83 2.94 -5.19 -8.10
C TYR A 83 1.77 -4.64 -7.29
N GLY A 84 0.78 -5.47 -7.06
CA GLY A 84 -0.40 -5.13 -6.27
C GLY A 84 -1.45 -4.27 -6.98
N VAL A 85 -1.22 -3.87 -8.23
CA VAL A 85 -2.20 -3.12 -9.03
C VAL A 85 -3.28 -4.08 -9.52
N PHE A 86 -4.16 -4.50 -8.60
CA PHE A 86 -5.22 -5.47 -8.86
C PHE A 86 -6.49 -4.76 -9.31
N THR A 87 -6.42 -4.06 -10.43
CA THR A 87 -7.56 -3.35 -11.02
C THR A 87 -7.39 -3.16 -12.51
N ASP A 88 -8.49 -3.20 -13.25
CA ASP A 88 -8.54 -2.85 -14.67
C ASP A 88 -8.70 -1.33 -14.89
N ARG A 89 -8.79 -0.55 -13.81
CA ARG A 89 -8.99 0.92 -13.80
C ARG A 89 -7.93 1.62 -12.98
N PRO A 90 -6.63 1.46 -13.28
CA PRO A 90 -5.56 2.12 -12.50
C PRO A 90 -5.76 3.64 -12.49
N GLY A 91 -5.47 4.26 -11.36
CA GLY A 91 -5.72 5.69 -11.14
C GLY A 91 -7.13 6.03 -10.63
N THR A 92 -8.00 5.04 -10.46
CA THR A 92 -9.33 5.20 -9.88
C THR A 92 -9.36 4.61 -8.47
N LEU A 93 -9.66 5.43 -7.47
CA LEU A 93 -9.79 4.96 -6.09
C LEU A 93 -11.06 4.09 -5.95
N SER A 94 -10.84 2.79 -5.81
CA SER A 94 -11.88 1.78 -5.68
C SER A 94 -11.43 0.65 -4.77
N ASN A 95 -12.35 -0.23 -4.35
CA ASN A 95 -12.06 -1.42 -3.56
C ASN A 95 -11.58 -2.61 -4.40
N ASP A 96 -11.27 -2.41 -5.68
CA ASP A 96 -10.88 -3.46 -6.63
C ASP A 96 -9.70 -4.31 -6.14
N PHE A 97 -8.75 -3.71 -5.41
CA PHE A 97 -7.62 -4.43 -4.82
C PHE A 97 -8.09 -5.64 -3.99
N PHE A 98 -9.06 -5.43 -3.11
CA PHE A 98 -9.55 -6.48 -2.23
C PHE A 98 -10.44 -7.48 -2.98
N VAL A 99 -11.30 -6.99 -3.86
CA VAL A 99 -12.15 -7.85 -4.71
C VAL A 99 -11.30 -8.83 -5.52
N ASN A 100 -10.27 -8.32 -6.21
CA ASN A 100 -9.42 -9.14 -7.06
C ASN A 100 -8.39 -9.98 -6.27
N LEU A 101 -7.92 -9.51 -5.11
CA LEU A 101 -7.08 -10.32 -4.23
C LEU A 101 -7.80 -11.56 -3.72
N LEU A 102 -9.09 -11.43 -3.41
CA LEU A 102 -9.90 -12.50 -2.84
C LEU A 102 -10.61 -13.35 -3.89
N ASP A 103 -10.48 -13.00 -5.17
CA ASP A 103 -11.08 -13.76 -6.27
C ASP A 103 -10.50 -15.18 -6.37
N MET A 104 -11.35 -16.17 -6.05
CA MET A 104 -10.97 -17.59 -6.06
C MET A 104 -10.67 -18.14 -7.45
N SER A 105 -11.02 -17.41 -8.54
CA SER A 105 -10.62 -17.77 -9.89
C SER A 105 -9.14 -17.52 -10.19
N THR A 106 -8.45 -16.77 -9.31
CA THR A 106 -7.01 -16.49 -9.41
C THR A 106 -6.21 -17.48 -8.56
N GLU A 107 -5.17 -18.08 -9.15
CA GLU A 107 -4.18 -18.90 -8.46
C GLU A 107 -2.87 -18.10 -8.33
N TRP A 108 -2.37 -17.96 -7.10
CA TRP A 108 -1.12 -17.27 -6.82
C TRP A 108 0.05 -18.23 -6.71
N LYS A 109 1.17 -17.92 -7.40
CA LYS A 109 2.41 -18.69 -7.34
C LYS A 109 3.63 -17.76 -7.24
N PRO A 110 4.63 -18.11 -6.41
CA PRO A 110 5.87 -17.35 -6.38
C PRO A 110 6.61 -17.47 -7.72
N VAL A 111 7.28 -16.39 -8.14
CA VAL A 111 8.06 -16.35 -9.38
C VAL A 111 9.57 -16.45 -9.15
N ASN A 112 10.01 -16.40 -7.89
CA ASN A 112 11.41 -16.50 -7.51
C ASN A 112 11.59 -17.36 -6.24
N GLU A 113 12.83 -17.79 -5.99
CA GLU A 113 13.19 -18.60 -4.83
C GLU A 113 13.05 -17.84 -3.50
N THR A 114 13.09 -16.50 -3.52
CA THR A 114 12.91 -15.64 -2.34
C THR A 114 11.45 -15.45 -1.98
N GLU A 115 10.53 -15.85 -2.85
CA GLU A 115 9.09 -15.70 -2.67
C GLU A 115 8.66 -14.24 -2.38
N ASP A 116 9.36 -13.27 -2.94
CA ASP A 116 9.05 -11.84 -2.76
C ASP A 116 8.02 -11.33 -3.77
N ALA A 117 7.96 -11.98 -4.93
CA ALA A 117 7.08 -11.65 -6.02
C ALA A 117 6.24 -12.85 -6.43
N PHE A 118 5.00 -12.59 -6.82
CA PHE A 118 3.99 -13.59 -7.15
C PHE A 118 3.28 -13.24 -8.45
N GLU A 119 2.90 -14.27 -9.19
CA GLU A 119 1.99 -14.17 -10.32
C GLU A 119 0.60 -14.72 -9.91
N GLY A 120 -0.44 -13.94 -10.19
CA GLY A 120 -1.83 -14.34 -10.11
C GLY A 120 -2.31 -14.76 -11.50
N ARG A 121 -2.62 -16.03 -11.68
CA ARG A 121 -3.08 -16.58 -12.95
C ARG A 121 -4.51 -17.08 -12.86
N ASP A 122 -5.24 -16.92 -13.95
CA ASP A 122 -6.57 -17.49 -14.09
C ASP A 122 -6.49 -19.03 -13.98
N ARG A 123 -7.27 -19.63 -13.09
CA ARG A 123 -7.24 -21.10 -12.85
C ARG A 123 -7.71 -21.93 -14.02
N ALA A 124 -8.58 -21.40 -14.87
CA ALA A 124 -9.14 -22.12 -16.00
C ALA A 124 -8.26 -22.02 -17.24
N THR A 125 -7.71 -20.84 -17.51
CA THR A 125 -6.94 -20.56 -18.73
C THR A 125 -5.42 -20.58 -18.52
N GLY A 126 -4.95 -20.35 -17.29
CA GLY A 126 -3.53 -20.18 -16.98
C GLY A 126 -2.98 -18.82 -17.38
N GLU A 127 -3.80 -17.92 -17.90
CA GLU A 127 -3.37 -16.58 -18.29
C GLU A 127 -2.96 -15.72 -17.08
N LEU A 128 -1.91 -14.94 -17.26
CA LEU A 128 -1.46 -13.99 -16.23
C LEU A 128 -2.48 -12.85 -16.11
N ARG A 129 -3.02 -12.66 -14.92
CA ARG A 129 -3.95 -11.56 -14.60
C ARG A 129 -3.26 -10.46 -13.81
N TRP A 130 -2.55 -10.85 -12.75
CA TRP A 130 -1.98 -9.92 -11.78
C TRP A 130 -0.54 -10.28 -11.41
N THR A 131 0.20 -9.29 -10.91
CA THR A 131 1.47 -9.52 -10.21
C THR A 131 1.38 -8.89 -8.82
N GLY A 132 1.86 -9.59 -7.81
CA GLY A 132 1.78 -9.14 -6.42
C GLY A 132 3.10 -9.35 -5.68
N SER A 133 3.26 -8.65 -4.58
CA SER A 133 4.34 -8.85 -3.62
C SER A 133 3.82 -9.54 -2.35
N ARG A 134 4.74 -9.91 -1.45
CA ARG A 134 4.36 -10.43 -0.12
C ARG A 134 3.47 -9.46 0.66
N VAL A 135 3.75 -8.15 0.54
CA VAL A 135 2.94 -7.10 1.18
C VAL A 135 1.50 -7.11 0.67
N ASP A 136 1.29 -7.43 -0.59
CA ASP A 136 -0.06 -7.50 -1.15
C ASP A 136 -0.78 -8.77 -0.72
N LEU A 137 -0.09 -9.91 -0.78
CA LEU A 137 -0.72 -11.21 -0.51
C LEU A 137 -0.98 -11.48 0.98
N VAL A 138 -0.30 -10.80 1.89
CA VAL A 138 -0.55 -10.95 3.32
C VAL A 138 -1.98 -10.55 3.70
N PHE A 139 -2.61 -9.63 2.96
CA PHE A 139 -4.03 -9.27 3.15
C PHE A 139 -4.99 -10.38 2.75
N GLY A 140 -4.55 -11.37 1.98
CA GLY A 140 -5.32 -12.56 1.65
C GLY A 140 -5.01 -13.78 2.53
N SER A 141 -3.91 -13.77 3.30
CA SER A 141 -3.39 -14.94 4.01
C SER A 141 -3.38 -14.81 5.54
N ASN A 142 -3.10 -13.63 6.08
CA ASN A 142 -3.16 -13.41 7.53
C ASN A 142 -4.61 -13.30 7.99
N SER A 143 -4.98 -13.99 9.06
CA SER A 143 -6.37 -14.11 9.50
C SER A 143 -7.05 -12.78 9.81
N GLU A 144 -6.36 -11.85 10.47
CA GLU A 144 -6.89 -10.52 10.80
C GLU A 144 -7.00 -9.64 9.56
N LEU A 145 -5.90 -9.56 8.79
CA LEU A 145 -5.86 -8.74 7.58
C LEU A 145 -6.83 -9.26 6.51
N ARG A 146 -7.02 -10.57 6.43
CA ARG A 146 -8.00 -11.18 5.54
C ARG A 146 -9.43 -10.82 5.94
N ALA A 147 -9.76 -10.85 7.21
CA ALA A 147 -11.09 -10.43 7.67
C ALA A 147 -11.39 -8.97 7.28
N ILE A 148 -10.39 -8.09 7.38
CA ILE A 148 -10.50 -6.70 6.93
C ILE A 148 -10.64 -6.63 5.41
N ALA A 149 -9.85 -7.42 4.67
CA ALA A 149 -9.94 -7.49 3.23
C ALA A 149 -11.32 -7.96 2.74
N GLU A 150 -11.94 -8.92 3.44
CA GLU A 150 -13.30 -9.39 3.15
C GLU A 150 -14.36 -8.30 3.38
N VAL A 151 -14.19 -7.46 4.40
CA VAL A 151 -15.06 -6.29 4.62
C VAL A 151 -14.96 -5.31 3.45
N TYR A 152 -13.75 -4.98 3.02
CA TYR A 152 -13.56 -4.05 1.89
C TYR A 152 -13.87 -4.69 0.53
N GLY A 153 -13.77 -6.00 0.40
CA GLY A 153 -14.12 -6.74 -0.83
C GLY A 153 -15.62 -6.98 -1.02
N ALA A 154 -16.47 -6.60 -0.06
CA ALA A 154 -17.92 -6.74 -0.19
C ALA A 154 -18.49 -5.79 -1.27
N ASP A 155 -19.59 -6.22 -1.93
CA ASP A 155 -20.19 -5.50 -3.05
C ASP A 155 -20.65 -4.08 -2.71
N ASP A 156 -21.00 -3.83 -1.47
CA ASP A 156 -21.47 -2.54 -0.94
C ASP A 156 -20.37 -1.71 -0.24
N ALA A 157 -19.14 -2.19 -0.21
CA ALA A 157 -18.04 -1.59 0.55
C ALA A 157 -17.35 -0.40 -0.14
N GLY A 158 -17.65 -0.11 -1.41
CA GLY A 158 -16.92 0.87 -2.19
C GLY A 158 -16.88 2.26 -1.56
N GLU A 159 -18.01 2.78 -1.10
CA GLU A 159 -18.07 4.10 -0.43
C GLU A 159 -17.33 4.10 0.92
N LYS A 160 -17.53 3.04 1.72
CA LYS A 160 -16.82 2.89 2.98
C LYS A 160 -15.31 2.89 2.77
N PHE A 161 -14.83 2.12 1.79
CA PHE A 161 -13.40 2.03 1.47
C PHE A 161 -12.81 3.39 1.11
N VAL A 162 -13.49 4.15 0.23
CA VAL A 162 -13.03 5.49 -0.20
C VAL A 162 -12.94 6.45 0.99
N ASN A 163 -13.94 6.43 1.88
CA ASN A 163 -13.94 7.28 3.08
C ASN A 163 -12.84 6.89 4.05
N ASP A 164 -12.64 5.61 4.31
CA ASP A 164 -11.60 5.09 5.19
C ASP A 164 -10.19 5.40 4.64
N PHE A 165 -9.99 5.26 3.32
CA PHE A 165 -8.74 5.65 2.67
C PHE A 165 -8.46 7.15 2.85
N ALA A 166 -9.45 8.01 2.58
CA ALA A 166 -9.29 9.45 2.71
C ALA A 166 -8.95 9.86 4.16
N ALA A 167 -9.60 9.25 5.14
CA ALA A 167 -9.33 9.48 6.56
C ALA A 167 -7.91 9.03 6.95
N ALA A 168 -7.51 7.82 6.56
CA ALA A 168 -6.18 7.28 6.85
C ALA A 168 -5.08 8.09 6.14
N TRP A 169 -5.31 8.51 4.90
CA TRP A 169 -4.41 9.39 4.16
C TRP A 169 -4.23 10.74 4.86
N GLY A 170 -5.34 11.40 5.24
CA GLY A 170 -5.30 12.65 6.00
C GLY A 170 -4.53 12.52 7.31
N LYS A 171 -4.75 11.42 8.06
CA LYS A 171 -4.01 11.10 9.28
C LYS A 171 -2.49 11.04 9.03
N VAL A 172 -2.05 10.27 8.03
CA VAL A 172 -0.61 10.14 7.72
C VAL A 172 0.00 11.46 7.28
N MET A 173 -0.71 12.22 6.43
CA MET A 173 -0.24 13.50 5.92
C MET A 173 -0.09 14.58 7.01
N ASN A 174 -0.77 14.41 8.14
CA ASN A 174 -0.73 15.38 9.24
C ASN A 174 0.11 14.93 10.43
N LEU A 175 0.72 13.73 10.40
CA LEU A 175 1.47 13.18 11.55
C LEU A 175 2.65 14.03 12.01
N ASP A 176 3.28 14.77 11.13
CA ASP A 176 4.42 15.64 11.42
C ASP A 176 4.02 17.13 11.49
N ARG A 177 2.73 17.39 11.59
CA ARG A 177 2.19 18.75 11.74
C ARG A 177 1.79 19.00 13.18
N PHE A 178 2.43 19.98 13.80
CA PHE A 178 2.20 20.41 15.18
C PHE A 178 1.49 21.78 15.26
N ASP A 179 1.04 22.28 14.13
CA ASP A 179 0.37 23.56 13.92
C ASP A 179 -1.13 23.42 13.63
N LEU A 180 -1.65 22.18 13.72
CA LEU A 180 -3.07 21.91 13.56
C LEU A 180 -3.75 21.84 14.93
N ASP A 181 -4.78 22.63 15.14
CA ASP A 181 -5.65 22.62 16.33
C ASP A 181 -6.70 21.49 16.26
#